data_a98668b19c836de2067be066a13bed0d
#
_entry.id   a98668b19c836de2067be066a13bed0d
#
_cell.length_a   1.000
_cell.length_b   1.000
_cell.length_c   1.000
_cell.angle_alpha   90.00
_cell.angle_beta   90.00
_cell.angle_gamma   90.00
#
_symmetry.space_group_name_H-M   'P 1'
#
loop_
_entity.id
_entity.type
_entity.pdbx_description
1 polymer ?
#
loop_
_entity_poly.entity_id
_entity_poly.type
_entity_poly.pdbx_seq_one_letter_code
_entity_poly.pdbx_strand_id
1 'polypeptide(L)'
;TWIARLQRFDEVQTQEETLRIQDNNRQVLYGQIAIARGGFGPHLPGSSEVRNKLPQAYSDFVYSIIVEELGSILGGLGMIALYMVLLFRVGRIVSKTDNLSYSVLAIGVAAIIVLQALIHMAVCVQLIPVTGQPLPLITRGGTSIVVTSVYFGILQNICIHIFDNQNNTSAVVVPTPLLESA
;
A
#
# COMPACT_ATOMS: atom_id res chain seq x y z
N THR A 1 30.32 42.37 -0.16
CA THR A 1 29.20 43.07 0.49
C THR A 1 28.07 42.08 0.80
N TRP A 2 27.29 42.35 1.82
CA TRP A 2 26.17 41.50 2.25
C TRP A 2 25.14 41.25 1.13
N ILE A 3 24.90 42.25 0.31
CA ILE A 3 24.00 42.19 -0.84
C ILE A 3 24.43 41.10 -1.85
N ALA A 4 25.72 40.99 -2.14
CA ALA A 4 26.22 39.95 -3.04
C ALA A 4 26.13 38.53 -2.47
N ARG A 5 26.04 38.37 -1.14
CA ARG A 5 25.78 37.08 -0.50
C ARG A 5 24.32 36.69 -0.55
N LEU A 6 23.40 37.63 -0.35
CA LEU A 6 21.98 37.42 -0.48
C LEU A 6 21.59 37.07 -1.92
N GLN A 7 22.13 37.77 -2.91
CA GLN A 7 21.88 37.46 -4.32
C GLN A 7 22.39 36.06 -4.71
N ARG A 8 23.56 35.64 -4.22
CA ARG A 8 24.05 34.30 -4.43
C ARG A 8 23.19 33.21 -3.73
N PHE A 9 22.61 33.54 -2.58
CA PHE A 9 21.73 32.64 -1.86
C PHE A 9 20.41 32.43 -2.61
N ASP A 10 19.84 33.49 -3.17
CA ASP A 10 18.63 33.42 -4.00
C ASP A 10 18.88 32.67 -5.32
N GLU A 11 20.03 32.92 -5.97
CA GLU A 11 20.41 32.19 -7.20
C GLU A 11 20.58 30.70 -6.95
N VAL A 12 21.20 30.30 -5.84
CA VAL A 12 21.39 28.89 -5.47
C VAL A 12 20.05 28.23 -5.13
N GLN A 13 19.17 28.89 -4.41
CA GLN A 13 17.84 28.36 -4.12
C GLN A 13 16.98 28.18 -5.38
N THR A 14 17.01 29.16 -6.29
CA THR A 14 16.30 29.07 -7.57
C THR A 14 16.86 27.96 -8.47
N GLN A 15 18.18 27.74 -8.47
CA GLN A 15 18.79 26.62 -9.19
C GLN A 15 18.42 25.26 -8.56
N GLU A 16 18.43 25.14 -7.24
CA GLU A 16 18.02 23.91 -6.57
C GLU A 16 16.53 23.59 -6.83
N GLU A 17 15.63 24.57 -6.77
CA GLU A 17 14.22 24.38 -7.12
C GLU A 17 14.06 23.94 -8.59
N THR A 18 14.78 24.58 -9.51
CA THR A 18 14.73 24.22 -10.94
C THR A 18 15.23 22.78 -11.17
N LEU A 19 16.32 22.38 -10.50
CA LEU A 19 16.84 21.01 -10.58
C LEU A 19 15.87 19.99 -9.97
N ARG A 20 15.24 20.30 -8.84
CA ARG A 20 14.22 19.43 -8.21
C ARG A 20 12.99 19.26 -9.10
N ILE A 21 12.50 20.33 -9.72
CA ILE A 21 11.39 20.28 -10.68
C ILE A 21 11.77 19.43 -11.89
N GLN A 22 13.01 19.57 -12.39
CA GLN A 22 13.50 18.80 -13.53
C GLN A 22 13.64 17.30 -13.16
N ASP A 23 14.12 16.97 -11.97
CA ASP A 23 14.24 15.59 -11.50
C ASP A 23 12.88 14.95 -11.25
N ASN A 24 11.94 15.68 -10.66
CA ASN A 24 10.56 15.20 -10.49
C ASN A 24 9.90 14.92 -11.84
N ASN A 25 10.05 15.81 -12.82
CA ASN A 25 9.51 15.61 -14.16
C ASN A 25 10.12 14.38 -14.85
N ARG A 26 11.43 14.13 -14.67
CA ARG A 26 12.09 12.92 -15.17
C ARG A 26 11.55 11.66 -14.51
N GLN A 27 11.39 11.64 -13.18
CA GLN A 27 10.87 10.48 -12.45
C GLN A 27 9.46 10.12 -12.92
N VAL A 28 8.61 11.11 -13.09
CA VAL A 28 7.25 10.96 -13.61
C VAL A 28 7.27 10.38 -15.03
N LEU A 29 8.10 10.93 -15.91
CA LEU A 29 8.25 10.45 -17.29
C LEU A 29 8.73 8.98 -17.34
N TYR A 30 9.72 8.63 -16.54
CA TYR A 30 10.18 7.23 -16.45
C TYR A 30 9.12 6.30 -15.89
N GLY A 31 8.32 6.74 -14.91
CA GLY A 31 7.18 5.99 -14.41
C GLY A 31 6.14 5.67 -15.51
N GLN A 32 5.85 6.64 -16.37
CA GLN A 32 4.96 6.44 -17.52
C GLN A 32 5.56 5.49 -18.56
N ILE A 33 6.84 5.63 -18.86
CA ILE A 33 7.55 4.74 -19.79
C ILE A 33 7.52 3.30 -19.26
N ALA A 34 7.70 3.10 -17.94
CA ALA A 34 7.62 1.78 -17.31
C ALA A 34 6.24 1.15 -17.50
N ILE A 35 5.18 1.90 -17.22
CA ILE A 35 3.79 1.42 -17.41
C ILE A 35 3.50 1.12 -18.88
N ALA A 36 3.95 1.97 -19.80
CA ALA A 36 3.75 1.77 -21.25
C ALA A 36 4.50 0.53 -21.76
N ARG A 37 5.69 0.23 -21.21
CA ARG A 37 6.49 -0.95 -21.55
C ARG A 37 5.93 -2.25 -20.96
N GLY A 38 5.21 -2.18 -19.84
CA GLY A 38 4.66 -3.34 -19.15
C GLY A 38 3.76 -4.24 -20.01
N GLY A 39 3.17 -3.72 -21.11
CA GLY A 39 2.40 -4.51 -22.08
C GLY A 39 1.35 -5.42 -21.44
N PHE A 40 0.89 -6.44 -22.17
CA PHE A 40 -0.10 -7.40 -21.68
C PHE A 40 0.51 -8.63 -20.98
N GLY A 41 1.81 -8.91 -21.15
CA GLY A 41 2.44 -10.13 -20.66
C GLY A 41 3.55 -9.87 -19.63
N PRO A 42 3.89 -10.89 -18.82
CA PRO A 42 5.02 -10.79 -17.89
C PRO A 42 6.34 -10.77 -18.66
N HIS A 43 7.23 -9.90 -18.24
CA HIS A 43 8.61 -9.83 -18.70
C HIS A 43 9.53 -10.57 -17.72
N LEU A 44 10.75 -10.83 -18.11
CA LEU A 44 11.73 -11.48 -17.22
C LEU A 44 11.97 -10.60 -15.98
N PRO A 45 11.89 -11.16 -14.76
CA PRO A 45 12.18 -10.43 -13.54
C PRO A 45 13.60 -9.84 -13.59
N GLY A 46 13.71 -8.54 -13.31
CA GLY A 46 14.99 -7.84 -13.37
C GLY A 46 15.33 -7.19 -14.73
N SER A 47 14.47 -7.30 -15.74
CA SER A 47 14.66 -6.66 -17.06
C SER A 47 14.27 -5.17 -17.10
N SER A 48 13.79 -4.61 -15.99
CA SER A 48 13.40 -3.21 -15.92
C SER A 48 14.59 -2.28 -16.16
N GLU A 49 14.58 -1.55 -17.26
CA GLU A 49 15.55 -0.50 -17.54
C GLU A 49 15.32 0.75 -16.68
N VAL A 50 14.07 1.00 -16.30
CA VAL A 50 13.68 2.16 -15.51
C VAL A 50 14.24 2.07 -14.10
N ARG A 51 14.29 0.85 -13.53
CA ARG A 51 14.88 0.56 -12.23
C ARG A 51 16.32 1.09 -12.09
N ASN A 52 17.12 0.96 -13.14
CA ASN A 52 18.54 1.34 -13.10
C ASN A 52 18.76 2.84 -13.33
N LYS A 53 17.76 3.55 -13.85
CA LYS A 53 17.85 4.98 -14.20
C LYS A 53 17.25 5.91 -13.15
N LEU A 54 16.49 5.39 -12.20
CA LEU A 54 15.80 6.16 -11.16
C LEU A 54 16.41 5.91 -9.78
N PRO A 55 17.06 6.91 -9.15
CA PRO A 55 17.66 6.76 -7.81
C PRO A 55 16.65 6.47 -6.71
N GLN A 56 15.40 6.96 -6.82
CA GLN A 56 14.32 6.80 -5.86
C GLN A 56 13.16 5.92 -6.37
N ALA A 57 13.38 5.13 -7.43
CA ALA A 57 12.38 4.26 -8.04
C ALA A 57 11.73 3.28 -7.04
N TYR A 58 12.47 2.88 -6.02
CA TYR A 58 12.00 1.95 -4.98
C TYR A 58 11.03 2.55 -3.95
N SER A 59 10.88 3.87 -3.92
CA SER A 59 9.99 4.56 -2.99
C SER A 59 8.67 4.92 -3.66
N ASP A 60 8.71 5.82 -4.61
CA ASP A 60 7.54 6.53 -5.10
C ASP A 60 6.93 5.91 -6.37
N PHE A 61 7.71 5.12 -7.12
CA PHE A 61 7.30 4.51 -8.41
C PHE A 61 7.41 2.98 -8.42
N VAL A 62 7.36 2.35 -7.24
CA VAL A 62 7.43 0.88 -7.12
C VAL A 62 6.32 0.20 -7.92
N TYR A 63 5.11 0.74 -7.93
CA TYR A 63 4.01 0.20 -8.71
C TYR A 63 4.31 0.21 -10.22
N SER A 64 4.92 1.29 -10.76
CA SER A 64 5.29 1.36 -12.16
C SER A 64 6.30 0.28 -12.55
N ILE A 65 7.27 -0.01 -11.66
CA ILE A 65 8.24 -1.10 -11.86
C ILE A 65 7.57 -2.46 -11.84
N ILE A 66 6.63 -2.69 -10.92
CA ILE A 66 5.87 -3.94 -10.84
C ILE A 66 5.06 -4.15 -12.13
N VAL A 67 4.46 -3.08 -12.66
CA VAL A 67 3.73 -3.15 -13.94
C VAL A 67 4.68 -3.41 -15.11
N GLU A 68 5.88 -2.83 -15.12
CA GLU A 68 6.90 -3.09 -16.15
C GLU A 68 7.36 -4.55 -16.15
N GLU A 69 7.61 -5.14 -14.97
CA GLU A 69 8.13 -6.51 -14.86
C GLU A 69 7.06 -7.61 -14.98
N LEU A 70 5.89 -7.42 -14.35
CA LEU A 70 4.81 -8.43 -14.35
C LEU A 70 3.74 -8.19 -15.44
N GLY A 71 3.83 -7.09 -16.17
CA GLY A 71 2.81 -6.70 -17.13
C GLY A 71 1.63 -5.97 -16.51
N SER A 72 0.84 -5.32 -17.35
CA SER A 72 -0.30 -4.51 -16.91
C SER A 72 -1.41 -5.34 -16.26
N ILE A 73 -1.61 -6.59 -16.69
CA ILE A 73 -2.65 -7.46 -16.13
C ILE A 73 -2.22 -7.98 -14.75
N LEU A 74 -1.07 -8.65 -14.66
CA LEU A 74 -0.63 -9.28 -13.41
C LEU A 74 -0.10 -8.25 -12.42
N GLY A 75 0.74 -7.31 -12.85
CA GLY A 75 1.29 -6.26 -12.02
C GLY A 75 0.27 -5.16 -11.73
N GLY A 76 -0.44 -4.67 -12.74
CA GLY A 76 -1.40 -3.60 -12.59
C GLY A 76 -2.67 -4.03 -11.88
N LEU A 77 -3.46 -4.86 -12.55
CA LEU A 77 -4.76 -5.31 -12.04
C LEU A 77 -4.61 -6.28 -10.86
N GLY A 78 -3.57 -7.14 -10.88
CA GLY A 78 -3.30 -8.09 -9.80
C GLY A 78 -3.01 -7.41 -8.47
N MET A 79 -2.30 -6.28 -8.47
CA MET A 79 -2.05 -5.49 -7.25
C MET A 79 -3.35 -4.89 -6.68
N ILE A 80 -4.20 -4.33 -7.53
CA ILE A 80 -5.51 -3.82 -7.09
C ILE A 80 -6.35 -4.96 -6.50
N ALA A 81 -6.38 -6.11 -7.19
CA ALA A 81 -7.13 -7.28 -6.74
C ALA A 81 -6.62 -7.77 -5.37
N LEU A 82 -5.31 -7.78 -5.13
CA LEU A 82 -4.71 -8.19 -3.86
C LEU A 82 -5.19 -7.32 -2.68
N TYR A 83 -5.20 -5.99 -2.84
CA TYR A 83 -5.72 -5.10 -1.81
C TYR A 83 -7.23 -5.19 -1.65
N MET A 84 -7.97 -5.44 -2.74
CA MET A 84 -9.42 -5.69 -2.66
C MET A 84 -9.75 -6.99 -1.94
N VAL A 85 -8.98 -8.06 -2.17
CA VAL A 85 -9.12 -9.33 -1.44
C VAL A 85 -8.87 -9.13 0.05
N LEU A 86 -7.87 -8.33 0.44
CA LEU A 86 -7.61 -7.98 1.83
C LEU A 86 -8.82 -7.29 2.46
N LEU A 87 -9.35 -6.27 1.83
CA LEU A 87 -10.52 -5.54 2.33
C LEU A 87 -11.75 -6.45 2.44
N PHE A 88 -12.01 -7.24 1.41
CA PHE A 88 -13.13 -8.20 1.41
C PHE A 88 -13.00 -9.25 2.51
N ARG A 89 -11.78 -9.75 2.73
CA ARG A 89 -11.52 -10.75 3.78
C ARG A 89 -11.74 -10.19 5.18
N VAL A 90 -11.26 -8.97 5.44
CA VAL A 90 -11.52 -8.28 6.72
C VAL A 90 -13.02 -8.04 6.89
N GLY A 91 -13.71 -7.53 5.86
CA GLY A 91 -15.16 -7.33 5.90
C GLY A 91 -15.94 -8.61 6.21
N ARG A 92 -15.54 -9.74 5.64
CA ARG A 92 -16.17 -11.05 5.92
C ARG A 92 -15.94 -11.53 7.35
N ILE A 93 -14.77 -11.26 7.94
CA ILE A 93 -14.47 -11.63 9.33
C ILE A 93 -15.31 -10.76 10.28
N VAL A 94 -15.36 -9.46 10.00
CA VAL A 94 -16.09 -8.49 10.79
C VAL A 94 -17.59 -8.74 10.77
N SER A 95 -18.17 -9.17 9.64
CA SER A 95 -19.60 -9.48 9.54
C SER A 95 -20.06 -10.66 10.42
N LYS A 96 -19.12 -11.37 11.04
CA LYS A 96 -19.40 -12.49 11.94
C LYS A 96 -19.34 -12.13 13.43
N THR A 97 -19.08 -10.89 13.79
CA THR A 97 -19.00 -10.45 15.18
C THR A 97 -20.10 -9.46 15.52
N ASP A 98 -20.66 -9.58 16.72
CA ASP A 98 -21.67 -8.66 17.25
C ASP A 98 -21.04 -7.44 17.93
N ASN A 99 -19.71 -7.43 18.15
CA ASN A 99 -18.99 -6.34 18.79
C ASN A 99 -18.68 -5.21 17.80
N LEU A 100 -19.48 -4.15 17.87
CA LEU A 100 -19.37 -2.98 17.01
C LEU A 100 -17.98 -2.33 17.06
N SER A 101 -17.36 -2.25 18.24
CA SER A 101 -16.05 -1.59 18.42
C SER A 101 -14.93 -2.30 17.65
N TYR A 102 -14.86 -3.63 17.72
CA TYR A 102 -13.86 -4.41 16.95
C TYR A 102 -14.12 -4.35 15.46
N SER A 103 -15.40 -4.33 15.07
CA SER A 103 -15.82 -4.22 13.67
C SER A 103 -15.37 -2.92 13.05
N VAL A 104 -15.65 -1.80 13.69
CA VAL A 104 -15.28 -0.47 13.20
C VAL A 104 -13.76 -0.30 13.14
N LEU A 105 -13.05 -0.78 14.17
CA LEU A 105 -11.59 -0.68 14.21
C LEU A 105 -10.95 -1.51 13.09
N ALA A 106 -11.38 -2.75 12.88
CA ALA A 106 -10.83 -3.61 11.84
C ALA A 106 -11.08 -3.08 10.42
N ILE A 107 -12.31 -2.63 10.14
CA ILE A 107 -12.64 -2.02 8.85
C ILE A 107 -11.87 -0.72 8.65
N GLY A 108 -11.75 0.12 9.68
CA GLY A 108 -11.03 1.38 9.62
C GLY A 108 -9.54 1.19 9.27
N VAL A 109 -8.86 0.27 9.96
CA VAL A 109 -7.45 -0.04 9.70
C VAL A 109 -7.27 -0.64 8.29
N ALA A 110 -8.11 -1.58 7.88
CA ALA A 110 -8.05 -2.16 6.54
C ALA A 110 -8.31 -1.12 5.45
N ALA A 111 -9.29 -0.23 5.67
CA ALA A 111 -9.60 0.85 4.75
C ALA A 111 -8.43 1.83 4.58
N ILE A 112 -7.72 2.19 5.66
CA ILE A 112 -6.54 3.04 5.62
C ILE A 112 -5.45 2.40 4.74
N ILE A 113 -5.14 1.11 4.94
CA ILE A 113 -4.12 0.39 4.14
C ILE A 113 -4.50 0.38 2.66
N VAL A 114 -5.76 0.04 2.35
CA VAL A 114 -6.25 -0.05 0.97
C VAL A 114 -6.28 1.33 0.32
N LEU A 115 -6.78 2.35 1.02
CA LEU A 115 -6.84 3.72 0.49
C LEU A 115 -5.43 4.26 0.20
N GLN A 116 -4.48 4.04 1.10
CA GLN A 116 -3.08 4.42 0.89
C GLN A 116 -2.49 3.73 -0.35
N ALA A 117 -2.77 2.43 -0.54
CA ALA A 117 -2.33 1.70 -1.72
C ALA A 117 -2.96 2.23 -3.01
N LEU A 118 -4.27 2.52 -3.00
CA LEU A 118 -4.98 3.09 -4.16
C LEU A 118 -4.45 4.49 -4.51
N ILE A 119 -4.21 5.34 -3.52
CA ILE A 119 -3.61 6.67 -3.74
C ILE A 119 -2.23 6.53 -4.38
N HIS A 120 -1.37 5.64 -3.87
CA HIS A 120 -0.06 5.40 -4.45
C HIS A 120 -0.15 4.92 -5.91
N MET A 121 -1.03 3.98 -6.21
CA MET A 121 -1.27 3.51 -7.58
C MET A 121 -1.79 4.63 -8.48
N ALA A 122 -2.72 5.47 -7.99
CA ALA A 122 -3.25 6.63 -8.70
C ALA A 122 -2.17 7.67 -9.02
N VAL A 123 -1.23 7.90 -8.10
CA VAL A 123 -0.06 8.75 -8.32
C VAL A 123 0.84 8.17 -9.42
N CYS A 124 1.12 6.86 -9.40
CA CYS A 124 1.96 6.22 -10.40
C CYS A 124 1.38 6.31 -11.84
N VAL A 125 0.05 6.27 -11.97
CA VAL A 125 -0.64 6.45 -13.27
C VAL A 125 -0.99 7.93 -13.55
N GLN A 126 -0.51 8.86 -12.71
CA GLN A 126 -0.69 10.31 -12.86
C GLN A 126 -2.15 10.81 -12.81
N LEU A 127 -3.04 10.10 -12.17
CA LEU A 127 -4.36 10.62 -11.84
C LEU A 127 -4.30 11.69 -10.74
N ILE A 128 -3.28 11.62 -9.88
CA ILE A 128 -3.06 12.52 -8.75
C ILE A 128 -1.59 12.97 -8.78
N PRO A 129 -1.27 14.22 -8.39
CA PRO A 129 0.11 14.69 -8.32
C PRO A 129 0.94 13.87 -7.33
N VAL A 130 2.25 13.82 -7.55
CA VAL A 130 3.20 13.03 -6.74
C VAL A 130 3.15 13.46 -5.27
N THR A 131 2.78 12.52 -4.40
CA THR A 131 2.63 12.76 -2.96
C THR A 131 3.75 12.15 -2.11
N GLY A 132 4.65 11.35 -2.72
CA GLY A 132 5.75 10.68 -2.00
C GLY A 132 5.27 9.64 -0.97
N GLN A 133 4.05 9.11 -1.10
CA GLN A 133 3.54 8.10 -0.18
C GLN A 133 4.01 6.70 -0.59
N PRO A 134 4.57 5.91 0.34
CA PRO A 134 5.02 4.56 0.05
C PRO A 134 3.85 3.60 -0.13
N LEU A 135 4.01 2.61 -1.01
CA LEU A 135 3.05 1.52 -1.17
C LEU A 135 3.14 0.58 0.05
N PRO A 136 2.04 0.35 0.81
CA PRO A 136 2.04 -0.52 1.97
C PRO A 136 2.54 -1.93 1.61
N LEU A 137 3.36 -2.54 2.47
CA LEU A 137 3.96 -3.89 2.36
C LEU A 137 5.07 -4.06 1.32
N ILE A 138 5.16 -3.23 0.30
CA ILE A 138 6.03 -3.47 -0.86
C ILE A 138 7.19 -2.48 -0.89
N THR A 139 6.94 -1.22 -0.54
CA THR A 139 7.99 -0.18 -0.59
C THR A 139 9.05 -0.40 0.50
N ARG A 140 10.31 -0.32 0.12
CA ARG A 140 11.44 -0.33 1.06
C ARG A 140 11.57 1.01 1.79
N GLY A 141 10.70 1.24 2.77
CA GLY A 141 10.81 2.39 3.68
C GLY A 141 10.86 1.89 5.12
N GLY A 142 11.91 2.20 5.89
CA GLY A 142 12.04 1.71 7.26
C GLY A 142 10.83 2.06 8.14
N THR A 143 10.38 3.30 8.10
CA THR A 143 9.22 3.78 8.84
C THR A 143 7.91 3.21 8.29
N SER A 144 7.76 3.07 6.98
CA SER A 144 6.57 2.51 6.34
C SER A 144 6.36 1.04 6.72
N ILE A 145 7.43 0.24 6.76
CA ILE A 145 7.36 -1.17 7.16
C ILE A 145 6.89 -1.28 8.62
N VAL A 146 7.44 -0.46 9.53
CA VAL A 146 7.05 -0.48 10.95
C VAL A 146 5.57 -0.14 11.12
N VAL A 147 5.10 0.96 10.51
CA VAL A 147 3.71 1.40 10.60
C VAL A 147 2.76 0.34 10.01
N THR A 148 3.10 -0.21 8.86
CA THR A 148 2.29 -1.25 8.22
C THR A 148 2.26 -2.53 9.05
N SER A 149 3.38 -2.91 9.68
CA SER A 149 3.44 -4.07 10.58
C SER A 149 2.53 -3.88 11.81
N VAL A 150 2.48 -2.67 12.37
CA VAL A 150 1.55 -2.34 13.47
C VAL A 150 0.10 -2.48 13.02
N TYR A 151 -0.27 -1.97 11.84
CA TYR A 151 -1.62 -2.13 11.30
C TYR A 151 -2.01 -3.59 11.11
N PHE A 152 -1.11 -4.41 10.57
CA PHE A 152 -1.35 -5.84 10.44
C PHE A 152 -1.43 -6.55 11.79
N GLY A 153 -0.60 -6.18 12.76
CA GLY A 153 -0.66 -6.72 14.12
C GLY A 153 -2.03 -6.44 14.79
N ILE A 154 -2.54 -5.23 14.65
CA ILE A 154 -3.87 -4.86 15.14
C ILE A 154 -4.96 -5.68 14.44
N LEU A 155 -4.93 -5.76 13.11
CA LEU A 155 -5.90 -6.56 12.35
C LEU A 155 -5.89 -8.02 12.77
N GLN A 156 -4.69 -8.61 12.92
CA GLN A 156 -4.54 -10.02 13.28
C GLN A 156 -5.05 -10.29 14.70
N ASN A 157 -4.75 -9.40 15.64
CA ASN A 157 -5.26 -9.51 17.02
C ASN A 157 -6.79 -9.48 17.06
N ILE A 158 -7.41 -8.53 16.36
CA ILE A 158 -8.86 -8.43 16.27
C ILE A 158 -9.47 -9.70 15.65
N CYS A 159 -8.87 -10.21 14.57
CA CYS A 159 -9.32 -11.44 13.92
C CYS A 159 -9.27 -12.65 14.86
N ILE A 160 -8.21 -12.81 15.64
CA ILE A 160 -8.06 -13.89 16.63
C ILE A 160 -9.12 -13.75 17.70
N HIS A 161 -9.32 -12.55 18.25
CA HIS A 161 -10.31 -12.29 19.30
C HIS A 161 -11.76 -12.61 18.84
N ILE A 162 -12.08 -12.26 17.60
CA ILE A 162 -13.38 -12.60 17.00
C ILE A 162 -13.55 -14.11 16.87
N PHE A 163 -12.50 -14.81 16.44
CA PHE A 163 -12.52 -16.26 16.25
C PHE A 163 -12.69 -17.01 17.57
N ASP A 164 -11.94 -16.60 18.62
CA ASP A 164 -12.03 -17.22 19.96
C ASP A 164 -13.41 -17.03 20.60
N ASN A 165 -14.00 -15.86 20.42
CA ASN A 165 -15.33 -15.58 20.95
C ASN A 165 -16.41 -16.42 20.26
N GLN A 166 -16.30 -16.69 18.98
CA GLN A 166 -17.20 -17.59 18.26
C GLN A 166 -17.07 -19.05 18.73
N ASN A 167 -15.85 -19.53 18.95
CA ASN A 167 -15.62 -20.89 19.42
C ASN A 167 -16.18 -21.12 20.84
N ASN A 168 -15.98 -20.12 21.71
CA ASN A 168 -16.54 -20.19 23.09
C ASN A 168 -18.09 -20.18 23.10
N THR A 169 -18.71 -19.38 22.24
CA THR A 169 -20.17 -19.34 22.10
C THR A 169 -20.72 -20.67 21.57
N SER A 170 -20.03 -21.29 20.62
CA SER A 170 -20.39 -22.57 20.05
C SER A 170 -20.24 -23.74 21.06
N ALA A 171 -19.25 -23.65 21.95
CA ALA A 171 -19.02 -24.65 22.99
C ALA A 171 -20.09 -24.64 24.11
N VAL A 172 -20.70 -23.48 24.37
CA VAL A 172 -21.75 -23.32 25.39
C VAL A 172 -23.11 -23.85 24.92
N VAL A 173 -23.33 -24.00 23.61
CA VAL A 173 -24.59 -24.45 23.00
C VAL A 173 -24.71 -25.98 22.88
N VAL A 174 -23.72 -26.76 23.32
CA VAL A 174 -23.86 -28.21 23.40
C VAL A 174 -24.77 -28.53 24.57
N PRO A 175 -26.03 -28.96 24.37
CA PRO A 175 -26.90 -29.31 25.47
C PRO A 175 -26.33 -30.54 26.19
N THR A 176 -26.11 -30.40 27.49
CA THR A 176 -25.83 -31.53 28.36
C THR A 176 -26.98 -32.55 28.18
N PRO A 177 -26.75 -33.80 27.77
CA PRO A 177 -27.82 -34.78 27.71
C PRO A 177 -28.35 -34.95 29.09
N LEU A 178 -29.66 -34.73 29.21
CA LEU A 178 -30.44 -34.99 30.41
C LEU A 178 -30.21 -36.43 30.87
N LEU A 179 -29.38 -36.62 31.89
CA LEU A 179 -29.41 -37.83 32.70
C LEU A 179 -30.62 -37.69 33.63
N GLU A 180 -31.81 -37.91 33.07
CA GLU A 180 -33.01 -38.09 33.81
C GLU A 180 -33.63 -39.43 33.41
N SER A 181 -33.32 -40.47 34.19
CA SER A 181 -34.23 -41.60 34.39
C SER A 181 -33.57 -42.61 35.29
N ALA A 182 -33.88 -42.65 36.54
CA ALA A 182 -34.27 -43.90 37.26
C ALA A 182 -34.86 -43.55 38.60
#